data_ff2178d695d1ee46974420761fbda52d
#
_entry.id   ff2178d695d1ee46974420761fbda52d
#
_cell.length_a   1.000
_cell.length_b   1.000
_cell.length_c   1.000
_cell.angle_alpha   90.00
_cell.angle_beta   90.00
_cell.angle_gamma   90.00
#
_symmetry.space_group_name_H-M   'P 1'
#
loop_
_entity.id
_entity.type
_entity.pdbx_description
1 polymer ?
#
loop_
_entity_poly.entity_id
_entity_poly.type
_entity_poly.pdbx_seq_one_letter_code
_entity_poly.pdbx_strand_id
1 'polypeptide(L)'
;MNLSTNQESLTFRPTPWKIVGLLAICAAFVAVGVFMALGDELFMGWAIIVLFGIGSLALASLLLPEVNHLRLTPEGFEIKSYFRKDFIRWEEVYGFQVVYITANKMIVFDYTEAYTRQKNARKVAKLIGGSEGAISNHYRIKTEKLAEILNEWKDRYG
;
A
#
# COMPACT_ATOMS: atom_id res chain seq x y z
N MET A 1 -21.07 25.17 23.67
CA MET A 1 -19.73 24.80 24.20
C MET A 1 -19.26 23.62 23.35
N ASN A 2 -18.62 23.95 22.20
CA ASN A 2 -18.13 22.95 21.27
C ASN A 2 -16.81 22.37 21.78
N LEU A 3 -16.89 21.20 22.38
CA LEU A 3 -15.70 20.35 22.60
C LEU A 3 -15.33 19.75 21.23
N SER A 4 -14.50 20.47 20.48
CA SER A 4 -13.75 19.87 19.39
C SER A 4 -12.79 18.86 20.03
N THR A 5 -13.23 17.63 20.14
CA THR A 5 -12.37 16.50 20.44
C THR A 5 -11.32 16.46 19.33
N ASN A 6 -10.13 16.85 19.66
CA ASN A 6 -8.96 16.73 18.80
C ASN A 6 -8.74 15.23 18.62
N GLN A 7 -9.40 14.64 17.60
CA GLN A 7 -9.22 13.23 17.27
C GLN A 7 -7.78 13.08 16.79
N GLU A 8 -6.94 12.56 17.67
CA GLU A 8 -5.59 12.17 17.29
C GLU A 8 -5.71 11.22 16.10
N SER A 9 -5.23 11.62 14.94
CA SER A 9 -5.17 10.76 13.77
C SER A 9 -3.77 10.84 13.17
N LEU A 10 -3.17 9.68 12.97
CA LEU A 10 -1.88 9.55 12.31
C LEU A 10 -2.09 8.96 10.91
N THR A 11 -1.55 9.62 9.89
CA THR A 11 -1.64 9.15 8.51
C THR A 11 -0.25 8.89 7.95
N PHE A 12 -0.01 7.65 7.54
CA PHE A 12 1.21 7.22 6.87
C PHE A 12 0.98 7.10 5.38
N ARG A 13 1.87 7.72 4.59
CA ARG A 13 1.82 7.70 3.12
C ARG A 13 2.98 6.86 2.57
N PRO A 14 2.80 6.17 1.46
CA PRO A 14 3.86 5.41 0.82
C PRO A 14 4.96 6.33 0.29
N THR A 15 6.14 5.78 0.13
CA THR A 15 7.30 6.48 -0.44
C THR A 15 7.19 6.46 -1.96
N PRO A 16 7.12 7.60 -2.66
CA PRO A 16 6.94 7.65 -4.10
C PRO A 16 8.22 7.30 -4.88
N TRP A 17 9.38 7.22 -4.24
CA TRP A 17 10.69 7.07 -4.89
C TRP A 17 10.78 5.91 -5.89
N LYS A 18 10.26 4.73 -5.51
CA LYS A 18 10.26 3.56 -6.39
C LYS A 18 9.39 3.78 -7.64
N ILE A 19 8.25 4.44 -7.47
CA ILE A 19 7.32 4.75 -8.56
C ILE A 19 7.95 5.80 -9.49
N VAL A 20 8.59 6.82 -8.93
CA VAL A 20 9.30 7.84 -9.71
C VAL A 20 10.44 7.22 -10.51
N GLY A 21 11.22 6.33 -9.91
CA GLY A 21 12.28 5.59 -10.64
C GLY A 21 11.72 4.76 -11.79
N LEU A 22 10.61 4.06 -11.58
CA LEU A 22 9.97 3.26 -12.63
C LEU A 22 9.37 4.14 -13.74
N LEU A 23 8.78 5.30 -13.40
CA LEU A 23 8.32 6.30 -14.38
C LEU A 23 9.47 6.83 -15.24
N ALA A 24 10.64 7.09 -14.66
CA ALA A 24 11.83 7.51 -15.40
C ALA A 24 12.26 6.44 -16.42
N ILE A 25 12.22 5.17 -16.05
CA ILE A 25 12.50 4.05 -16.96
C ILE A 25 11.46 4.02 -18.09
N CYS A 26 10.18 4.12 -17.79
CA CYS A 26 9.13 4.16 -18.81
C CYS A 26 9.31 5.34 -19.77
N ALA A 27 9.66 6.52 -19.26
CA ALA A 27 9.94 7.70 -20.09
C ALA A 27 11.11 7.47 -21.04
N ALA A 28 12.17 6.81 -20.58
CA ALA A 28 13.30 6.43 -21.44
C ALA A 28 12.86 5.49 -22.58
N PHE A 29 12.01 4.49 -22.29
CA PHE A 29 11.47 3.60 -23.33
C PHE A 29 10.56 4.33 -24.32
N VAL A 30 9.74 5.28 -23.85
CA VAL A 30 8.93 6.13 -24.76
C VAL A 30 9.84 6.95 -25.68
N ALA A 31 10.92 7.53 -25.16
CA ALA A 31 11.90 8.27 -25.98
C ALA A 31 12.54 7.39 -27.06
N VAL A 32 12.93 6.14 -26.69
CA VAL A 32 13.43 5.17 -27.67
C VAL A 32 12.36 4.83 -28.71
N GLY A 33 11.11 4.62 -28.31
CA GLY A 33 10.00 4.37 -29.21
C GLY A 33 9.77 5.52 -30.20
N VAL A 34 9.87 6.78 -29.75
CA VAL A 34 9.80 7.97 -30.63
C VAL A 34 10.94 7.97 -31.63
N PHE A 35 12.17 7.69 -31.18
CA PHE A 35 13.33 7.64 -32.07
C PHE A 35 13.17 6.57 -33.15
N MET A 36 12.68 5.39 -32.80
CA MET A 36 12.40 4.30 -33.77
C MET A 36 11.26 4.66 -34.73
N ALA A 37 10.22 5.34 -34.25
CA ALA A 37 9.08 5.75 -35.09
C ALA A 37 9.44 6.87 -36.07
N LEU A 38 10.47 7.66 -35.78
CA LEU A 38 11.02 8.67 -36.69
C LEU A 38 11.97 8.05 -37.74
N GLY A 39 12.45 6.83 -37.54
CA GLY A 39 13.25 6.04 -38.46
C GLY A 39 12.37 5.13 -39.33
N ASP A 40 12.98 4.02 -39.78
CA ASP A 40 12.31 3.06 -40.67
C ASP A 40 11.40 2.05 -39.92
N GLU A 41 11.47 2.01 -38.58
CA GLU A 41 10.76 1.06 -37.74
C GLU A 41 9.44 1.63 -37.14
N LEU A 42 8.60 2.21 -38.01
CA LEU A 42 7.38 2.91 -37.61
C LEU A 42 6.45 2.08 -36.72
N PHE A 43 6.19 0.83 -37.10
CA PHE A 43 5.26 -0.05 -36.36
C PHE A 43 5.77 -0.39 -34.96
N MET A 44 7.05 -0.75 -34.86
CA MET A 44 7.68 -1.11 -33.58
C MET A 44 7.78 0.11 -32.66
N GLY A 45 8.14 1.28 -33.21
CA GLY A 45 8.18 2.54 -32.45
C GLY A 45 6.83 2.87 -31.83
N TRP A 46 5.74 2.81 -32.59
CA TRP A 46 4.39 3.04 -32.06
C TRP A 46 3.97 2.02 -31.01
N ALA A 47 4.29 0.73 -31.21
CA ALA A 47 3.99 -0.30 -30.23
C ALA A 47 4.66 -0.01 -28.86
N ILE A 48 5.91 0.41 -28.85
CA ILE A 48 6.64 0.80 -27.64
C ILE A 48 6.02 2.03 -26.97
N ILE A 49 5.70 3.08 -27.75
CA ILE A 49 5.08 4.30 -27.23
C ILE A 49 3.74 4.00 -26.56
N VAL A 50 2.88 3.22 -27.19
CA VAL A 50 1.56 2.87 -26.65
C VAL A 50 1.70 2.02 -25.39
N LEU A 51 2.55 0.99 -25.39
CA LEU A 51 2.73 0.09 -24.27
C LEU A 51 3.27 0.85 -23.04
N PHE A 52 4.38 1.58 -23.18
CA PHE A 52 5.00 2.30 -22.09
C PHE A 52 4.26 3.60 -21.73
N GLY A 53 3.56 4.22 -22.67
CA GLY A 53 2.69 5.36 -22.43
C GLY A 53 1.51 5.01 -21.53
N ILE A 54 0.78 3.94 -21.83
CA ILE A 54 -0.32 3.43 -20.98
C ILE A 54 0.24 2.98 -19.63
N GLY A 55 1.37 2.28 -19.60
CA GLY A 55 2.04 1.88 -18.37
C GLY A 55 2.42 3.08 -17.49
N SER A 56 2.91 4.17 -18.09
CA SER A 56 3.24 5.41 -17.37
C SER A 56 2.02 6.06 -16.75
N LEU A 57 0.88 6.11 -17.44
CA LEU A 57 -0.37 6.64 -16.90
C LEU A 57 -0.87 5.83 -15.71
N ALA A 58 -0.81 4.49 -15.82
CA ALA A 58 -1.16 3.61 -14.72
C ALA A 58 -0.24 3.79 -13.50
N LEU A 59 1.07 3.94 -13.71
CA LEU A 59 2.04 4.23 -12.64
C LEU A 59 1.86 5.61 -12.04
N ALA A 60 1.57 6.63 -12.86
CA ALA A 60 1.33 8.00 -12.38
C ALA A 60 0.11 8.06 -11.46
N SER A 61 -0.92 7.27 -11.74
CA SER A 61 -2.10 7.19 -10.87
C SER A 61 -1.79 6.64 -9.47
N LEU A 62 -0.72 5.85 -9.30
CA LEU A 62 -0.24 5.38 -8.00
C LEU A 62 0.39 6.48 -7.13
N LEU A 63 0.79 7.60 -7.73
CA LEU A 63 1.33 8.76 -7.01
C LEU A 63 0.25 9.61 -6.35
N LEU A 64 -1.04 9.39 -6.67
CA LEU A 64 -2.13 10.11 -6.05
C LEU A 64 -2.18 9.79 -4.55
N PRO A 65 -2.11 10.81 -3.67
CA PRO A 65 -1.99 10.60 -2.22
C PRO A 65 -3.21 9.95 -1.57
N GLU A 66 -4.34 9.95 -2.26
CA GLU A 66 -5.58 9.36 -1.79
C GLU A 66 -5.71 7.86 -2.08
N VAL A 67 -4.83 7.32 -2.93
CA VAL A 67 -4.95 5.94 -3.42
C VAL A 67 -4.42 4.93 -2.41
N ASN A 68 -3.34 5.28 -1.71
CA ASN A 68 -2.71 4.39 -0.74
C ASN A 68 -2.37 5.17 0.54
N HIS A 69 -2.98 4.82 1.66
CA HIS A 69 -2.59 5.34 2.97
C HIS A 69 -2.98 4.39 4.09
N LEU A 70 -2.27 4.49 5.19
CA LEU A 70 -2.62 3.90 6.47
C LEU A 70 -2.97 5.04 7.43
N ARG A 71 -4.20 5.08 7.90
CA ARG A 71 -4.69 6.07 8.85
C ARG A 71 -5.06 5.39 10.16
N LEU A 72 -4.50 5.88 11.24
CA LEU A 72 -4.82 5.45 12.59
C LEU A 72 -5.78 6.45 13.23
N THR A 73 -6.81 5.95 13.87
CA THR A 73 -7.80 6.72 14.65
C THR A 73 -8.04 6.00 15.98
N PRO A 74 -8.62 6.66 16.98
CA PRO A 74 -8.97 6.01 18.26
C PRO A 74 -9.91 4.80 18.10
N GLU A 75 -10.73 4.77 17.07
CA GLU A 75 -11.70 3.69 16.82
C GLU A 75 -11.10 2.48 16.09
N GLY A 76 -9.95 2.67 15.42
CA GLY A 76 -9.34 1.64 14.61
C GLY A 76 -8.36 2.20 13.57
N PHE A 77 -7.94 1.37 12.67
CA PHE A 77 -7.07 1.76 11.56
C PHE A 77 -7.71 1.49 10.20
N GLU A 78 -7.43 2.39 9.28
CA GLU A 78 -7.90 2.32 7.90
C GLU A 78 -6.71 2.01 6.99
N ILE A 79 -6.80 0.91 6.27
CA ILE A 79 -5.87 0.58 5.19
C ILE A 79 -6.57 0.89 3.88
N LYS A 80 -6.13 1.92 3.18
CA LYS A 80 -6.58 2.20 1.82
C LYS A 80 -5.52 1.74 0.84
N SER A 81 -5.93 0.91 -0.09
CA SER A 81 -5.15 0.45 -1.22
C SER A 81 -5.98 0.68 -2.49
N TYR A 82 -5.34 0.68 -3.66
CA TYR A 82 -5.88 1.09 -4.96
C TYR A 82 -7.36 0.76 -5.22
N PHE A 83 -7.82 -0.45 -4.82
CA PHE A 83 -9.19 -0.92 -5.03
C PHE A 83 -9.93 -1.30 -3.75
N ARG A 84 -9.29 -1.11 -2.58
CA ARG A 84 -9.84 -1.55 -1.31
C ARG A 84 -9.64 -0.49 -0.24
N LYS A 85 -10.70 -0.30 0.51
CA LYS A 85 -10.71 0.50 1.72
C LYS A 85 -11.23 -0.42 2.83
N ASP A 86 -10.36 -0.84 3.70
CA ASP A 86 -10.70 -1.68 4.84
C ASP A 86 -10.49 -0.87 6.12
N PHE A 87 -11.56 -0.71 6.90
CA PHE A 87 -11.49 -0.17 8.26
C PHE A 87 -11.59 -1.32 9.24
N ILE A 88 -10.63 -1.42 10.15
CA ILE A 88 -10.48 -2.50 11.12
C ILE A 88 -10.40 -1.86 12.49
N ARG A 89 -11.22 -2.32 13.43
CA ARG A 89 -11.20 -1.84 14.81
C ARG A 89 -10.04 -2.46 15.56
N TRP A 90 -9.55 -1.77 16.59
CA TRP A 90 -8.45 -2.28 17.42
C TRP A 90 -8.80 -3.59 18.12
N GLU A 91 -10.05 -3.76 18.57
CA GLU A 91 -10.59 -4.98 19.18
C GLU A 91 -10.66 -6.19 18.22
N GLU A 92 -10.63 -5.95 16.92
CA GLU A 92 -10.73 -6.98 15.88
C GLU A 92 -9.39 -7.64 15.54
N VAL A 93 -8.27 -7.21 16.16
CA VAL A 93 -6.92 -7.75 15.90
C VAL A 93 -6.22 -8.13 17.19
N TYR A 94 -5.39 -9.19 17.14
CA TYR A 94 -4.61 -9.62 18.30
C TYR A 94 -3.38 -8.74 18.55
N GLY A 95 -2.70 -8.31 17.51
CA GLY A 95 -1.49 -7.50 17.57
C GLY A 95 -0.74 -7.53 16.25
N PHE A 96 0.35 -6.75 16.19
CA PHE A 96 1.13 -6.56 14.98
C PHE A 96 2.53 -7.12 15.15
N GLN A 97 2.99 -7.90 14.17
CA GLN A 97 4.32 -8.51 14.16
C GLN A 97 5.03 -8.20 12.85
N VAL A 98 6.33 -8.03 12.91
CA VAL A 98 7.16 -7.88 11.71
C VAL A 98 7.63 -9.26 11.27
N VAL A 99 7.33 -9.63 10.04
CA VAL A 99 7.81 -10.87 9.42
C VAL A 99 8.57 -10.58 8.14
N TYR A 100 9.47 -11.49 7.80
CA TYR A 100 10.21 -11.48 6.55
C TYR A 100 9.53 -12.45 5.58
N ILE A 101 8.96 -11.93 4.50
CA ILE A 101 8.37 -12.73 3.44
C ILE A 101 9.22 -12.53 2.18
N THR A 102 9.93 -13.57 1.77
CA THR A 102 10.91 -13.53 0.68
C THR A 102 12.00 -12.49 0.99
N ALA A 103 12.12 -11.39 0.29
CA ALA A 103 13.11 -10.34 0.49
C ALA A 103 12.54 -9.07 1.15
N ASN A 104 11.25 -9.07 1.54
CA ASN A 104 10.56 -7.89 2.05
C ASN A 104 10.12 -8.08 3.49
N LYS A 105 10.28 -7.02 4.30
CA LYS A 105 9.67 -6.94 5.63
C LYS A 105 8.21 -6.53 5.47
N MET A 106 7.32 -7.16 6.21
CA MET A 106 5.91 -6.80 6.26
C MET A 106 5.43 -6.83 7.70
N ILE A 107 4.46 -6.00 8.02
CA ILE A 107 3.74 -6.08 9.28
C ILE A 107 2.55 -7.00 9.05
N VAL A 108 2.44 -8.04 9.84
CA VAL A 108 1.32 -8.98 9.78
C VAL A 108 0.53 -8.93 11.06
N PHE A 109 -0.74 -9.27 10.97
CA PHE A 109 -1.64 -9.36 12.10
C PHE A 109 -2.70 -10.44 11.86
N ASP A 110 -3.17 -11.03 12.94
CA ASP A 110 -4.28 -11.95 12.92
C ASP A 110 -5.52 -11.28 13.50
N TYR A 111 -6.68 -11.62 12.94
CA TYR A 111 -7.96 -11.11 13.42
C TYR A 111 -8.46 -11.92 14.61
N THR A 112 -9.14 -11.24 15.52
CA THR A 112 -9.90 -11.88 16.59
C THR A 112 -11.17 -12.55 16.06
N GLU A 113 -11.86 -13.33 16.89
CA GLU A 113 -13.15 -13.93 16.52
C GLU A 113 -14.26 -12.88 16.29
N ALA A 114 -14.08 -11.67 16.84
CA ALA A 114 -14.98 -10.54 16.62
C ALA A 114 -15.05 -10.09 15.14
N TYR A 115 -13.96 -10.31 14.38
CA TYR A 115 -13.94 -9.97 12.96
C TYR A 115 -14.60 -11.06 12.11
N THR A 116 -15.80 -10.78 11.60
CA THR A 116 -16.60 -11.75 10.82
C THR A 116 -16.49 -11.60 9.31
N ARG A 117 -15.83 -10.54 8.83
CA ARG A 117 -15.71 -10.24 7.40
C ARG A 117 -14.66 -11.12 6.71
N GLN A 118 -14.85 -11.38 5.43
CA GLN A 118 -13.87 -11.97 4.51
C GLN A 118 -13.23 -13.31 4.96
N LYS A 119 -13.98 -14.19 5.62
CA LYS A 119 -13.48 -15.49 6.14
C LYS A 119 -12.69 -16.33 5.12
N ASN A 120 -13.11 -16.32 3.85
CA ASN A 120 -12.43 -17.08 2.79
C ASN A 120 -11.09 -16.45 2.38
N ALA A 121 -11.03 -15.13 2.25
CA ALA A 121 -9.79 -14.41 1.93
C ALA A 121 -8.76 -14.54 3.06
N ARG A 122 -9.19 -14.51 4.32
CA ARG A 122 -8.35 -14.75 5.51
C ARG A 122 -7.71 -16.14 5.49
N LYS A 123 -8.49 -17.19 5.19
CA LYS A 123 -7.96 -18.57 5.10
C LYS A 123 -6.88 -18.69 4.02
N VAL A 124 -7.10 -18.08 2.86
CA VAL A 124 -6.11 -18.07 1.77
C VAL A 124 -4.87 -17.26 2.15
N ALA A 125 -5.04 -16.09 2.76
CA ALA A 125 -3.92 -15.25 3.23
C ALA A 125 -3.08 -15.99 4.29
N LYS A 126 -3.73 -16.63 5.25
CA LYS A 126 -3.07 -17.44 6.29
C LYS A 126 -2.31 -18.65 5.71
N LEU A 127 -2.86 -19.28 4.68
CA LEU A 127 -2.22 -20.42 4.02
C LEU A 127 -0.94 -20.04 3.27
N ILE A 128 -0.93 -18.84 2.65
CA ILE A 128 0.17 -18.36 1.80
C ILE A 128 1.20 -17.58 2.63
N GLY A 129 0.76 -16.74 3.55
CA GLY A 129 1.59 -15.78 4.28
C GLY A 129 1.74 -16.06 5.78
N GLY A 130 1.09 -17.09 6.31
CA GLY A 130 1.12 -17.43 7.74
C GLY A 130 0.27 -16.54 8.64
N SER A 131 -0.31 -15.45 8.12
CA SER A 131 -1.14 -14.48 8.86
C SER A 131 -2.33 -14.04 8.04
N GLU A 132 -3.39 -13.57 8.72
CA GLU A 132 -4.67 -13.27 8.10
C GLU A 132 -4.72 -11.88 7.46
N GLY A 133 -3.87 -10.95 7.91
CA GLY A 133 -3.73 -9.61 7.35
C GLY A 133 -2.26 -9.17 7.27
N ALA A 134 -1.96 -8.28 6.31
CA ALA A 134 -0.62 -7.76 6.13
C ALA A 134 -0.64 -6.28 5.72
N ILE A 135 0.29 -5.52 6.29
CA ILE A 135 0.56 -4.13 5.95
C ILE A 135 1.93 -4.07 5.28
N SER A 136 1.97 -3.53 4.08
CA SER A 136 3.18 -3.44 3.28
C SER A 136 4.20 -2.44 3.87
N ASN A 137 5.49 -2.65 3.63
CA ASN A 137 6.58 -1.79 4.09
C ASN A 137 6.82 -0.53 3.22
N HIS A 138 5.86 -0.11 2.42
CA HIS A 138 6.02 0.99 1.46
C HIS A 138 5.94 2.39 2.09
N TYR A 139 5.75 2.49 3.40
CA TYR A 139 5.64 3.77 4.10
C TYR A 139 7.01 4.41 4.36
N ARG A 140 7.02 5.74 4.57
CA ARG A 140 8.25 6.52 4.86
C ARG A 140 8.88 6.25 6.23
N ILE A 141 8.37 5.28 6.96
CA ILE A 141 8.82 4.88 8.29
C ILE A 141 9.38 3.46 8.24
N LYS A 142 10.33 3.15 9.11
CA LYS A 142 10.84 1.78 9.26
C LYS A 142 9.71 0.85 9.70
N THR A 143 9.68 -0.35 9.14
CA THR A 143 8.62 -1.34 9.39
C THR A 143 8.49 -1.67 10.88
N GLU A 144 9.63 -1.78 11.58
CA GLU A 144 9.69 -2.06 13.00
C GLU A 144 9.03 -0.94 13.81
N LYS A 145 9.39 0.32 13.49
CA LYS A 145 8.82 1.49 14.18
C LYS A 145 7.33 1.67 13.91
N LEU A 146 6.88 1.31 12.71
CA LEU A 146 5.45 1.33 12.39
C LEU A 146 4.70 0.26 13.18
N ALA A 147 5.28 -0.94 13.34
CA ALA A 147 4.69 -2.00 14.14
C ALA A 147 4.60 -1.63 15.64
N GLU A 148 5.63 -0.96 16.17
CA GLU A 148 5.60 -0.40 17.54
C GLU A 148 4.44 0.59 17.72
N ILE A 149 4.31 1.57 16.82
CA ILE A 149 3.23 2.56 16.85
C ILE A 149 1.86 1.88 16.77
N LEU A 150 1.69 0.88 15.90
CA LEU A 150 0.43 0.15 15.78
C LEU A 150 0.07 -0.60 17.07
N ASN A 151 1.04 -1.22 17.73
CA ASN A 151 0.83 -1.89 19.00
C ASN A 151 0.55 -0.88 20.13
N GLU A 152 1.26 0.25 20.19
CA GLU A 152 0.98 1.32 21.15
C GLU A 152 -0.46 1.85 21.02
N TRP A 153 -0.93 2.04 19.78
CA TRP A 153 -2.30 2.48 19.53
C TRP A 153 -3.32 1.42 19.93
N LYS A 154 -3.01 0.15 19.63
CA LYS A 154 -3.85 -0.97 20.06
C LYS A 154 -3.93 -1.07 21.59
N ASP A 155 -2.82 -0.93 22.31
CA ASP A 155 -2.79 -1.00 23.76
C ASP A 155 -3.52 0.19 24.42
N ARG A 156 -3.60 1.33 23.72
CA ARG A 156 -4.29 2.53 24.21
C ARG A 156 -5.79 2.54 23.93
N TYR A 157 -6.23 1.96 22.83
CA TYR A 157 -7.60 2.10 22.30
C TYR A 157 -8.31 0.76 22.02
N GLY A 158 -7.62 -0.39 22.18
CA GLY A 158 -8.13 -1.75 21.89
C GLY A 158 -8.71 -2.53 23.02
#